data_1d7e85a5cdb0a85fddcc9086ceefd178
#
_entry.id   1d7e85a5cdb0a85fddcc9086ceefd178
#
_cell.length_a   1.000
_cell.length_b   1.000
_cell.length_c   1.000
_cell.angle_alpha   90.00
_cell.angle_beta   90.00
_cell.angle_gamma   90.00
#
_symmetry.space_group_name_H-M   'P 1'
#
loop_
_entity.id
_entity.type
_entity.pdbx_description
1 polymer ?
#
loop_
_entity_poly.entity_id
_entity_poly.type
_entity_poly.pdbx_seq_one_letter_code
_entity_poly.pdbx_strand_id
1 'polypeptide(L)'
;MIDLYRGDCFEKMREIPDNSVDLVLTSPPYNMNLRIRNGKYCSRQIVKELSTKYKNFSDNLPMDDYFEFNKKVISECLRVSDLVFYNVQFLTGNKPALFKLMGEFHKNMKEFIVWDKCNAQPAIGQKIMNSQFEVLLVLQNSKPESRHFKTAQFDRGTLSNLWSIKRGKKPAGTHGAVFPVELAEKVVCNFSDNSATILDPFMGVGTTGVACKNLGRKFIGIEMDEGYFDIASKRMEQ
;
A
#
# COMPACT_ATOMS: atom_id res chain seq x y z
N MET A 1 14.92 -3.99 15.01
CA MET A 1 15.78 -4.07 13.80
C MET A 1 14.99 -3.44 12.67
N ILE A 2 15.61 -2.49 11.94
CA ILE A 2 15.02 -1.81 10.79
C ILE A 2 16.03 -1.91 9.66
N ASP A 3 15.65 -2.58 8.58
CA ASP A 3 16.50 -2.82 7.42
C ASP A 3 15.88 -2.13 6.20
N LEU A 4 16.60 -1.19 5.61
CA LEU A 4 16.14 -0.41 4.46
C LEU A 4 17.00 -0.72 3.23
N TYR A 5 16.35 -1.03 2.11
CA TYR A 5 17.01 -1.36 0.85
C TYR A 5 16.59 -0.39 -0.25
N ARG A 6 17.56 0.28 -0.86
CA ARG A 6 17.33 1.09 -2.06
C ARG A 6 17.45 0.20 -3.30
N GLY A 7 16.39 0.16 -4.11
CA GLY A 7 16.39 -0.60 -5.37
C GLY A 7 15.01 -1.04 -5.83
N ASP A 8 15.00 -1.82 -6.90
CA ASP A 8 13.79 -2.44 -7.44
C ASP A 8 13.23 -3.49 -6.46
N CYS A 9 11.91 -3.45 -6.25
CA CYS A 9 11.26 -4.35 -5.28
C CYS A 9 11.41 -5.82 -5.66
N PHE A 10 11.37 -6.16 -6.95
CA PHE A 10 11.50 -7.56 -7.39
C PHE A 10 12.93 -8.08 -7.24
N GLU A 11 13.94 -7.23 -7.45
CA GLU A 11 15.34 -7.61 -7.22
C GLU A 11 15.57 -7.88 -5.73
N LYS A 12 15.13 -6.96 -4.87
CA LYS A 12 15.34 -7.07 -3.43
C LYS A 12 14.49 -8.16 -2.77
N MET A 13 13.25 -8.35 -3.20
CA MET A 13 12.42 -9.42 -2.66
C MET A 13 12.96 -10.82 -2.97
N ARG A 14 13.71 -11.03 -4.09
CA ARG A 14 14.36 -12.32 -4.37
C ARG A 14 15.40 -12.72 -3.33
N GLU A 15 15.99 -11.76 -2.64
CA GLU A 15 16.96 -11.98 -1.56
C GLU A 15 16.27 -12.38 -0.24
N ILE A 16 14.94 -12.19 -0.11
CA ILE A 16 14.14 -12.52 1.07
C ILE A 16 13.67 -13.98 0.95
N PRO A 17 13.98 -14.85 1.93
CA PRO A 17 13.56 -16.26 1.90
C PRO A 17 12.03 -16.40 1.95
N ASP A 18 11.53 -17.55 1.45
CA ASP A 18 10.13 -17.89 1.52
C ASP A 18 9.66 -17.98 2.98
N ASN A 19 8.45 -17.46 3.26
CA ASN A 19 7.81 -17.50 4.58
C ASN A 19 8.69 -16.94 5.73
N SER A 20 9.56 -15.98 5.45
CA SER A 20 10.47 -15.37 6.44
C SER A 20 9.97 -14.05 7.02
N VAL A 21 8.85 -13.54 6.53
CA VAL A 21 8.19 -12.31 6.95
C VAL A 21 6.84 -12.64 7.55
N ASP A 22 6.51 -12.06 8.71
CA ASP A 22 5.26 -12.35 9.42
C ASP A 22 4.06 -11.64 8.78
N LEU A 23 4.27 -10.42 8.24
CA LEU A 23 3.22 -9.63 7.63
C LEU A 23 3.80 -8.71 6.56
N VAL A 24 3.11 -8.59 5.43
CA VAL A 24 3.33 -7.53 4.43
C VAL A 24 2.25 -6.47 4.56
N LEU A 25 2.64 -5.19 4.68
CA LEU A 25 1.75 -4.05 4.56
C LEU A 25 2.31 -3.11 3.50
N THR A 26 1.58 -2.92 2.40
CA THR A 26 2.09 -2.14 1.27
C THR A 26 1.00 -1.42 0.49
N SER A 27 1.41 -0.38 -0.22
CA SER A 27 0.59 0.39 -1.16
C SER A 27 1.37 0.59 -2.46
N PRO A 28 1.12 -0.22 -3.48
CA PRO A 28 1.83 -0.13 -4.77
C PRO A 28 1.49 1.16 -5.51
N PRO A 29 2.22 1.53 -6.56
CA PRO A 29 1.83 2.62 -7.45
C PRO A 29 0.42 2.39 -8.02
N TYR A 30 -0.42 3.45 -8.03
CA TYR A 30 -1.86 3.31 -8.33
C TYR A 30 -2.23 3.43 -9.79
N ASN A 31 -1.29 3.68 -10.70
CA ASN A 31 -1.57 3.95 -12.12
C ASN A 31 -2.61 5.06 -12.31
N MET A 32 -2.41 6.16 -11.62
CA MET A 32 -3.39 7.24 -11.50
C MET A 32 -3.60 8.01 -12.80
N ASN A 33 -2.61 7.98 -13.70
CA ASN A 33 -2.64 8.70 -14.98
C ASN A 33 -3.01 10.19 -14.79
N LEU A 34 -2.43 10.81 -13.78
CA LEU A 34 -2.74 12.19 -13.42
C LEU A 34 -2.14 13.17 -14.43
N ARG A 35 -2.89 14.23 -14.76
CA ARG A 35 -2.46 15.30 -15.63
C ARG A 35 -2.09 16.55 -14.81
N ILE A 36 -1.04 17.25 -15.25
CA ILE A 36 -0.54 18.45 -14.57
C ILE A 36 -0.53 19.62 -15.55
N ARG A 37 -0.92 20.80 -15.07
CA ARG A 37 -0.72 22.08 -15.75
C ARG A 37 -0.22 23.10 -14.71
N ASN A 38 0.93 23.71 -14.97
CA ASN A 38 1.55 24.67 -14.05
C ASN A 38 1.67 24.13 -12.61
N GLY A 39 2.12 22.89 -12.47
CA GLY A 39 2.29 22.22 -11.17
C GLY A 39 1.00 21.83 -10.44
N LYS A 40 -0.18 22.07 -11.03
CA LYS A 40 -1.50 21.71 -10.44
C LYS A 40 -2.18 20.61 -11.23
N TYR A 41 -2.88 19.72 -10.51
CA TYR A 41 -3.70 18.69 -11.15
C TYR A 41 -4.87 19.30 -11.92
N CYS A 42 -5.14 18.75 -13.10
CA CYS A 42 -6.21 19.20 -13.96
C CYS A 42 -6.93 18.04 -14.65
N SER A 43 -8.07 18.32 -15.29
CA SER A 43 -8.83 17.34 -16.06
C SER A 43 -8.00 16.80 -17.22
N ARG A 44 -8.14 15.49 -17.50
CA ARG A 44 -7.52 14.82 -18.66
C ARG A 44 -7.93 15.43 -20.00
N GLN A 45 -9.12 16.03 -20.07
CA GLN A 45 -9.62 16.67 -21.29
C GLN A 45 -8.88 17.96 -21.66
N ILE A 46 -8.25 18.61 -20.69
CA ILE A 46 -7.63 19.93 -20.84
C ILE A 46 -6.13 19.85 -21.14
N VAL A 47 -5.44 18.82 -20.65
CA VAL A 47 -3.98 18.73 -20.70
C VAL A 47 -3.49 17.34 -21.02
N LYS A 48 -2.47 17.25 -21.89
CA LYS A 48 -1.81 15.97 -22.27
C LYS A 48 -0.64 15.60 -21.35
N GLU A 49 -0.09 16.58 -20.63
CA GLU A 49 1.08 16.39 -19.78
C GLU A 49 0.76 15.50 -18.57
N LEU A 50 1.54 14.42 -18.40
CA LEU A 50 1.42 13.47 -17.29
C LEU A 50 2.13 14.00 -16.04
N SER A 51 1.64 13.58 -14.88
CA SER A 51 2.33 13.80 -13.62
C SER A 51 3.66 13.01 -13.58
N THR A 52 4.71 13.67 -13.17
CA THR A 52 6.02 13.06 -12.88
C THR A 52 6.18 12.67 -11.42
N LYS A 53 5.08 12.34 -10.73
CA LYS A 53 5.07 11.99 -9.31
C LYS A 53 5.98 10.81 -8.95
N TYR A 54 5.97 9.81 -9.81
CA TYR A 54 6.86 8.66 -9.68
C TYR A 54 7.96 8.81 -10.72
N LYS A 55 9.15 9.23 -10.31
CA LYS A 55 10.28 9.46 -11.23
C LYS A 55 10.71 8.17 -11.93
N ASN A 56 10.58 7.04 -11.24
CA ASN A 56 11.09 5.74 -11.67
C ASN A 56 9.97 4.74 -12.02
N PHE A 57 8.69 5.14 -12.00
CA PHE A 57 7.57 4.31 -12.37
C PHE A 57 6.60 5.07 -13.27
N SER A 58 6.21 4.46 -14.39
CA SER A 58 5.24 5.04 -15.31
C SER A 58 3.84 4.96 -14.70
N ASP A 59 3.29 6.11 -14.24
CA ASP A 59 1.93 6.21 -13.66
C ASP A 59 0.81 6.11 -14.72
N ASN A 60 1.13 5.52 -15.87
CA ASN A 60 0.25 5.39 -17.04
C ASN A 60 0.51 4.08 -17.80
N LEU A 61 0.69 2.99 -17.09
CA LEU A 61 0.83 1.68 -17.71
C LEU A 61 -0.46 1.28 -18.46
N PRO A 62 -0.36 0.58 -19.60
CA PRO A 62 -1.47 -0.16 -20.17
C PRO A 62 -2.13 -1.05 -19.11
N MET A 63 -3.43 -1.29 -19.25
CA MET A 63 -4.22 -1.98 -18.21
C MET A 63 -3.73 -3.39 -17.93
N ASP A 64 -3.35 -4.13 -18.97
CA ASP A 64 -2.83 -5.50 -18.82
C ASP A 64 -1.42 -5.51 -18.21
N ASP A 65 -0.56 -4.56 -18.57
CA ASP A 65 0.77 -4.43 -17.96
C ASP A 65 0.66 -4.07 -16.47
N TYR A 66 -0.28 -3.20 -16.11
CA TYR A 66 -0.57 -2.86 -14.72
C TYR A 66 -1.13 -4.05 -13.93
N PHE A 67 -1.97 -4.87 -14.56
CA PHE A 67 -2.45 -6.11 -13.97
C PHE A 67 -1.29 -7.08 -13.72
N GLU A 68 -0.46 -7.37 -14.72
CA GLU A 68 0.67 -8.29 -14.61
C GLU A 68 1.70 -7.82 -13.58
N PHE A 69 1.98 -6.51 -13.52
CA PHE A 69 2.83 -5.92 -12.49
C PHE A 69 2.29 -6.23 -11.09
N ASN A 70 1.02 -5.92 -10.79
CA ASN A 70 0.42 -6.15 -9.49
C ASN A 70 0.28 -7.64 -9.16
N LYS A 71 -0.02 -8.49 -10.16
CA LYS A 71 -0.05 -9.95 -10.00
C LYS A 71 1.29 -10.46 -9.53
N LYS A 72 2.39 -10.03 -10.16
CA LYS A 72 3.75 -10.39 -9.76
C LYS A 72 4.09 -9.89 -8.36
N VAL A 73 3.73 -8.66 -8.03
CA VAL A 73 3.93 -8.10 -6.67
C VAL A 73 3.22 -8.93 -5.61
N ILE A 74 1.93 -9.21 -5.78
CA ILE A 74 1.16 -10.01 -4.81
C ILE A 74 1.73 -11.42 -4.70
N SER A 75 2.12 -12.04 -5.81
CA SER A 75 2.72 -13.37 -5.80
C SER A 75 4.02 -13.41 -4.98
N GLU A 76 4.88 -12.40 -5.12
CA GLU A 76 6.10 -12.29 -4.31
C GLU A 76 5.80 -11.98 -2.85
N CYS A 77 4.82 -11.10 -2.56
CA CYS A 77 4.37 -10.86 -1.18
C CYS A 77 3.87 -12.14 -0.50
N LEU A 78 3.06 -12.94 -1.22
CA LEU A 78 2.54 -14.22 -0.72
C LEU A 78 3.63 -15.29 -0.62
N ARG A 79 4.70 -15.22 -1.41
CA ARG A 79 5.86 -16.12 -1.28
C ARG A 79 6.60 -15.89 0.04
N VAL A 80 6.83 -14.64 0.40
CA VAL A 80 7.63 -14.29 1.59
C VAL A 80 6.83 -14.26 2.87
N SER A 81 5.48 -14.14 2.81
CA SER A 81 4.61 -13.99 3.99
C SER A 81 3.28 -14.71 3.81
N ASP A 82 2.74 -15.29 4.91
CA ASP A 82 1.38 -15.87 4.91
C ASP A 82 0.28 -14.78 4.93
N LEU A 83 0.55 -13.56 5.38
CA LEU A 83 -0.44 -12.49 5.54
C LEU A 83 -0.02 -11.19 4.86
N VAL A 84 -0.84 -10.73 3.92
CA VAL A 84 -0.57 -9.53 3.09
C VAL A 84 -1.73 -8.55 3.18
N PHE A 85 -1.44 -7.32 3.57
CA PHE A 85 -2.33 -6.16 3.50
C PHE A 85 -1.91 -5.28 2.33
N TYR A 86 -2.70 -5.29 1.28
CA TYR A 86 -2.43 -4.63 0.01
C TYR A 86 -3.39 -3.46 -0.19
N ASN A 87 -2.94 -2.24 0.09
CA ASN A 87 -3.78 -1.05 0.02
C ASN A 87 -3.93 -0.56 -1.42
N VAL A 88 -5.17 -0.37 -1.87
CA VAL A 88 -5.50 0.10 -3.22
C VAL A 88 -6.62 1.13 -3.22
N GLN A 89 -6.57 2.05 -4.18
CA GLN A 89 -7.67 2.96 -4.50
C GLN A 89 -8.22 2.65 -5.89
N PHE A 90 -9.53 2.45 -6.00
CA PHE A 90 -10.18 2.23 -7.29
C PHE A 90 -10.30 3.55 -8.07
N LEU A 91 -9.53 3.67 -9.13
CA LEU A 91 -9.47 4.82 -10.01
C LEU A 91 -9.84 4.44 -11.45
N THR A 92 -10.19 5.42 -12.27
CA THR A 92 -10.48 5.17 -13.69
C THR A 92 -9.30 4.50 -14.42
N GLY A 93 -8.07 4.83 -14.03
CA GLY A 93 -6.86 4.30 -14.66
C GLY A 93 -6.44 2.90 -14.22
N ASN A 94 -7.10 2.31 -13.20
CA ASN A 94 -6.68 1.01 -12.65
C ASN A 94 -7.83 0.04 -12.33
N LYS A 95 -9.06 0.52 -12.24
CA LYS A 95 -10.21 -0.26 -11.75
C LYS A 95 -10.40 -1.62 -12.44
N PRO A 96 -10.38 -1.73 -13.78
CA PRO A 96 -10.54 -3.04 -14.43
C PRO A 96 -9.41 -4.02 -14.06
N ALA A 97 -8.17 -3.54 -13.99
CA ALA A 97 -7.03 -4.38 -13.60
C ALA A 97 -7.17 -4.87 -12.15
N LEU A 98 -7.62 -4.01 -11.23
CA LEU A 98 -7.83 -4.39 -9.82
C LEU A 98 -8.96 -5.42 -9.67
N PHE A 99 -10.06 -5.32 -10.42
CA PHE A 99 -11.10 -6.36 -10.41
C PHE A 99 -10.59 -7.70 -10.96
N LYS A 100 -9.81 -7.67 -12.06
CA LYS A 100 -9.17 -8.86 -12.62
C LYS A 100 -8.20 -9.48 -11.60
N LEU A 101 -7.44 -8.64 -10.89
CA LEU A 101 -6.51 -9.04 -9.84
C LEU A 101 -7.22 -9.74 -8.66
N MET A 102 -8.34 -9.18 -8.18
CA MET A 102 -9.15 -9.83 -7.14
C MET A 102 -9.72 -11.17 -7.61
N GLY A 103 -10.10 -11.30 -8.88
CA GLY A 103 -10.51 -12.56 -9.48
C GLY A 103 -9.38 -13.58 -9.55
N GLU A 104 -8.17 -13.16 -9.92
CA GLU A 104 -6.98 -14.01 -9.96
C GLU A 104 -6.64 -14.60 -8.58
N PHE A 105 -6.64 -13.76 -7.56
CA PHE A 105 -6.32 -14.14 -6.18
C PHE A 105 -7.54 -14.49 -5.32
N HIS A 106 -8.69 -14.85 -5.93
CA HIS A 106 -9.92 -15.14 -5.19
C HIS A 106 -9.76 -16.23 -4.13
N LYS A 107 -8.87 -17.22 -4.34
CA LYS A 107 -8.57 -18.30 -3.39
C LYS A 107 -7.71 -17.85 -2.21
N ASN A 108 -6.98 -16.75 -2.37
CA ASN A 108 -6.13 -16.17 -1.34
C ASN A 108 -6.83 -15.06 -0.55
N MET A 109 -8.00 -14.59 -1.06
CA MET A 109 -8.70 -13.48 -0.44
C MET A 109 -9.23 -13.86 0.93
N LYS A 110 -8.72 -13.20 1.97
CA LYS A 110 -9.06 -13.44 3.38
C LYS A 110 -10.15 -12.50 3.86
N GLU A 111 -9.99 -11.20 3.60
CA GLU A 111 -10.91 -10.16 4.05
C GLU A 111 -10.75 -8.89 3.19
N PHE A 112 -11.71 -7.97 3.30
CA PHE A 112 -11.65 -6.62 2.80
C PHE A 112 -11.78 -5.64 3.95
N ILE A 113 -10.85 -4.69 4.06
CA ILE A 113 -10.96 -3.59 5.00
C ILE A 113 -11.19 -2.32 4.21
N VAL A 114 -12.26 -1.61 4.50
CA VAL A 114 -12.54 -0.30 3.93
C VAL A 114 -11.93 0.78 4.82
N TRP A 115 -10.94 1.48 4.31
CA TRP A 115 -10.41 2.68 4.95
C TRP A 115 -11.20 3.90 4.49
N ASP A 116 -12.14 4.34 5.33
CA ASP A 116 -12.84 5.62 5.17
C ASP A 116 -11.92 6.77 5.63
N LYS A 117 -11.57 7.65 4.70
CA LYS A 117 -10.71 8.82 4.95
C LYS A 117 -11.42 9.96 5.67
N CYS A 118 -12.67 9.77 6.07
CA CYS A 118 -13.58 10.72 6.74
C CYS A 118 -13.89 11.99 5.93
N ASN A 119 -13.00 12.37 5.01
CA ASN A 119 -13.17 13.53 4.15
C ASN A 119 -12.94 13.12 2.69
N ALA A 120 -13.99 13.22 1.88
CA ALA A 120 -13.89 12.99 0.45
C ALA A 120 -13.04 14.09 -0.21
N GLN A 121 -12.14 13.69 -1.12
CA GLN A 121 -11.51 14.69 -2.00
C GLN A 121 -12.52 15.14 -3.06
N PRO A 122 -12.71 16.46 -3.25
CA PRO A 122 -13.54 16.96 -4.33
C PRO A 122 -13.08 16.40 -5.67
N ALA A 123 -14.02 15.95 -6.48
CA ALA A 123 -13.74 15.54 -7.84
C ALA A 123 -13.31 16.76 -8.68
N ILE A 124 -12.39 16.55 -9.63
CA ILE A 124 -11.89 17.61 -10.51
C ILE A 124 -12.94 18.04 -11.55
N GLY A 125 -13.90 17.16 -11.87
CA GLY A 125 -14.92 17.39 -12.88
C GLY A 125 -16.35 17.40 -12.33
N GLN A 126 -17.28 17.95 -13.12
CA GLN A 126 -18.70 17.92 -12.78
C GLN A 126 -19.31 16.50 -12.93
N LYS A 127 -20.35 16.19 -12.16
CA LYS A 127 -21.08 14.92 -12.19
C LYS A 127 -20.19 13.70 -11.88
N ILE A 128 -19.15 13.87 -11.09
CA ILE A 128 -18.23 12.82 -10.63
C ILE A 128 -18.34 12.73 -9.11
N MET A 129 -18.52 11.51 -8.60
CA MET A 129 -18.54 11.29 -7.15
C MET A 129 -17.15 11.55 -6.53
N ASN A 130 -17.14 12.13 -5.34
CA ASN A 130 -15.92 12.28 -4.56
C ASN A 130 -15.41 10.90 -4.12
N SER A 131 -14.09 10.72 -4.11
CA SER A 131 -13.46 9.49 -3.64
C SER A 131 -13.12 9.63 -2.15
N GLN A 132 -13.82 8.88 -1.29
CA GLN A 132 -13.68 8.97 0.15
C GLN A 132 -12.92 7.81 0.76
N PHE A 133 -12.90 6.64 0.15
CA PHE A 133 -12.28 5.46 0.74
C PHE A 133 -11.18 4.85 -0.13
N GLU A 134 -10.36 4.05 0.50
CA GLU A 134 -9.45 3.07 -0.10
C GLU A 134 -9.76 1.69 0.48
N VAL A 135 -9.19 0.65 -0.09
CA VAL A 135 -9.43 -0.72 0.34
C VAL A 135 -8.10 -1.42 0.60
N LEU A 136 -7.98 -2.04 1.78
CA LEU A 136 -6.93 -3.01 2.01
C LEU A 136 -7.48 -4.39 1.62
N LEU A 137 -6.92 -4.96 0.55
CA LEU A 137 -7.12 -6.36 0.22
C LEU A 137 -6.27 -7.18 1.21
N VAL A 138 -6.92 -8.00 2.01
CA VAL A 138 -6.22 -8.88 2.93
C VAL A 138 -6.13 -10.25 2.30
N LEU A 139 -4.90 -10.67 1.96
CA LEU A 139 -4.63 -11.93 1.31
C LEU A 139 -3.84 -12.85 2.24
N GLN A 140 -4.04 -14.15 2.06
CA GLN A 140 -3.34 -15.19 2.80
C GLN A 140 -2.75 -16.22 1.82
N ASN A 141 -1.49 -16.62 2.04
CA ASN A 141 -0.81 -17.59 1.18
C ASN A 141 -1.47 -18.97 1.31
N SER A 142 -1.68 -19.45 2.53
CA SER A 142 -2.48 -20.64 2.79
C SER A 142 -3.95 -20.37 2.46
N LYS A 143 -4.65 -21.34 1.84
CA LYS A 143 -6.08 -21.21 1.55
C LYS A 143 -6.86 -20.80 2.81
N PRO A 144 -7.58 -19.67 2.81
CA PRO A 144 -8.34 -19.23 3.98
C PRO A 144 -9.51 -20.19 4.25
N GLU A 145 -9.36 -21.05 5.23
CA GLU A 145 -10.42 -22.02 5.61
C GLU A 145 -11.47 -21.40 6.53
N SER A 146 -11.14 -20.28 7.18
CA SER A 146 -12.02 -19.57 8.11
C SER A 146 -11.72 -18.07 8.13
N ARG A 147 -12.58 -17.30 8.80
CA ARG A 147 -12.35 -15.85 9.05
C ARG A 147 -11.35 -15.59 10.18
N HIS A 148 -10.88 -16.63 10.86
CA HIS A 148 -9.92 -16.52 11.96
C HIS A 148 -8.54 -16.11 11.45
N PHE A 149 -7.92 -15.11 12.09
CA PHE A 149 -6.52 -14.72 11.86
C PHE A 149 -5.65 -15.32 12.96
N LYS A 150 -4.65 -16.12 12.59
CA LYS A 150 -3.78 -16.84 13.55
C LYS A 150 -2.99 -15.90 14.45
N THR A 151 -2.56 -14.74 13.91
CA THR A 151 -1.73 -13.73 14.58
C THR A 151 -2.53 -12.55 15.12
N ALA A 152 -3.88 -12.68 15.18
CA ALA A 152 -4.74 -11.60 15.65
C ALA A 152 -4.49 -11.28 17.13
N GLN A 153 -4.37 -9.97 17.42
CA GLN A 153 -4.17 -9.41 18.75
C GLN A 153 -5.43 -8.66 19.26
N PHE A 154 -6.57 -8.81 18.59
CA PHE A 154 -7.82 -8.15 18.93
C PHE A 154 -8.85 -9.14 19.48
N ASP A 155 -9.66 -8.67 20.42
CA ASP A 155 -10.74 -9.45 21.02
C ASP A 155 -11.99 -9.49 20.14
N ARG A 156 -12.84 -10.49 20.37
CA ARG A 156 -14.10 -10.65 19.66
C ARG A 156 -14.98 -9.39 19.77
N GLY A 157 -15.37 -8.85 18.61
CA GLY A 157 -16.28 -7.70 18.54
C GLY A 157 -15.62 -6.34 18.71
N THR A 158 -14.28 -6.26 18.90
CA THR A 158 -13.56 -4.98 19.09
C THR A 158 -13.04 -4.38 17.80
N LEU A 159 -12.90 -5.17 16.73
CA LEU A 159 -12.40 -4.71 15.45
C LEU A 159 -13.39 -5.02 14.33
N SER A 160 -13.80 -4.00 13.59
CA SER A 160 -14.59 -4.13 12.35
C SER A 160 -13.70 -4.01 11.12
N ASN A 161 -14.24 -4.30 9.93
CA ASN A 161 -13.55 -4.10 8.65
C ASN A 161 -13.87 -2.75 7.97
N LEU A 162 -14.52 -1.83 8.69
CA LEU A 162 -14.67 -0.43 8.30
C LEU A 162 -13.86 0.46 9.25
N TRP A 163 -12.85 1.13 8.74
CA TRP A 163 -11.91 1.95 9.51
C TRP A 163 -12.00 3.41 9.12
N SER A 164 -12.56 4.24 10.00
CA SER A 164 -12.63 5.69 9.83
C SER A 164 -11.37 6.32 10.40
N ILE A 165 -10.39 6.58 9.51
CA ILE A 165 -9.09 7.17 9.86
C ILE A 165 -8.84 8.36 8.95
N LYS A 166 -8.68 9.55 9.54
CA LYS A 166 -8.38 10.77 8.77
C LYS A 166 -7.02 10.69 8.10
N ARG A 167 -6.91 11.30 6.91
CA ARG A 167 -5.59 11.48 6.28
C ARG A 167 -4.70 12.29 7.22
N GLY A 168 -3.53 11.75 7.52
CA GLY A 168 -2.52 12.45 8.32
C GLY A 168 -1.91 13.64 7.58
N LYS A 169 -1.17 14.47 8.32
CA LYS A 169 -0.28 15.48 7.72
C LYS A 169 0.81 14.76 6.92
N LYS A 170 1.02 15.21 5.69
CA LYS A 170 2.07 14.66 4.84
C LYS A 170 3.43 15.13 5.31
N PRO A 171 4.46 14.28 5.31
CA PRO A 171 5.84 14.74 5.46
C PRO A 171 6.18 15.78 4.38
N ALA A 172 7.00 16.77 4.72
CA ALA A 172 7.43 17.80 3.77
C ALA A 172 8.16 17.16 2.57
N GLY A 173 7.92 17.69 1.38
CA GLY A 173 8.54 17.20 0.14
C GLY A 173 7.92 15.96 -0.48
N THR A 174 6.79 15.45 0.07
CA THR A 174 6.15 14.22 -0.41
C THR A 174 4.91 14.47 -1.28
N HIS A 175 4.60 13.51 -2.16
CA HIS A 175 3.33 13.52 -2.92
C HIS A 175 2.14 13.02 -2.09
N GLY A 176 0.93 13.12 -2.66
CA GLY A 176 -0.33 12.90 -1.96
C GLY A 176 -0.75 11.47 -1.69
N ALA A 177 0.02 10.47 -2.08
CA ALA A 177 -0.35 9.05 -1.99
C ALA A 177 0.33 8.35 -0.80
N VAL A 178 0.34 9.00 0.36
CA VAL A 178 0.88 8.42 1.61
C VAL A 178 -0.29 8.14 2.54
N PHE A 179 -0.45 6.91 2.99
CA PHE A 179 -1.43 6.59 4.03
C PHE A 179 -0.91 7.04 5.41
N PRO A 180 -1.82 7.33 6.37
CA PRO A 180 -1.42 7.82 7.69
C PRO A 180 -0.73 6.73 8.53
N VAL A 181 0.15 7.13 9.44
CA VAL A 181 0.82 6.21 10.39
C VAL A 181 -0.21 5.44 11.21
N GLU A 182 -1.31 6.08 11.63
CA GLU A 182 -2.42 5.46 12.36
C GLU A 182 -3.00 4.23 11.63
N LEU A 183 -3.11 4.27 10.29
CA LEU A 183 -3.56 3.11 9.50
C LEU A 183 -2.57 1.95 9.59
N ALA A 184 -1.27 2.25 9.44
CA ALA A 184 -0.22 1.27 9.54
C ALA A 184 -0.13 0.68 10.96
N GLU A 185 -0.18 1.52 11.99
CA GLU A 185 -0.19 1.10 13.39
C GLU A 185 -1.38 0.19 13.68
N LYS A 186 -2.56 0.51 13.14
CA LYS A 186 -3.76 -0.31 13.31
C LYS A 186 -3.61 -1.69 12.67
N VAL A 187 -2.99 -1.80 11.50
CA VAL A 187 -2.66 -3.10 10.89
C VAL A 187 -1.64 -3.84 11.75
N VAL A 188 -0.49 -3.22 12.00
CA VAL A 188 0.64 -3.86 12.68
C VAL A 188 0.26 -4.31 14.09
N CYS A 189 -0.42 -3.45 14.88
CA CYS A 189 -0.84 -3.76 16.24
C CYS A 189 -1.83 -4.93 16.31
N ASN A 190 -2.80 -4.98 15.39
CA ASN A 190 -3.88 -5.97 15.47
C ASN A 190 -3.55 -7.31 14.80
N PHE A 191 -2.55 -7.37 13.91
CA PHE A 191 -2.29 -8.57 13.10
C PHE A 191 -0.86 -9.09 13.17
N SER A 192 -0.03 -8.57 14.09
CA SER A 192 1.34 -9.05 14.28
C SER A 192 1.77 -9.11 15.74
N ASP A 193 2.57 -10.11 16.07
CA ASP A 193 3.18 -10.25 17.39
C ASP A 193 4.29 -9.23 17.64
N ASN A 194 4.70 -9.04 18.92
CA ASN A 194 5.70 -8.04 19.31
C ASN A 194 7.09 -8.25 18.67
N SER A 195 7.43 -9.49 18.29
CA SER A 195 8.71 -9.82 17.65
C SER A 195 8.64 -9.88 16.13
N ALA A 196 7.46 -9.63 15.54
CA ALA A 196 7.17 -9.81 14.14
C ALA A 196 8.04 -8.95 13.22
N THR A 197 8.36 -9.49 12.06
CA THR A 197 9.02 -8.82 10.95
C THR A 197 7.97 -8.39 9.93
N ILE A 198 7.89 -7.09 9.65
CA ILE A 198 6.96 -6.49 8.71
C ILE A 198 7.72 -6.05 7.45
N LEU A 199 7.20 -6.37 6.27
CA LEU A 199 7.77 -5.94 4.99
C LEU A 199 6.86 -4.92 4.30
N ASP A 200 7.48 -3.86 3.74
CA ASP A 200 6.85 -2.97 2.78
C ASP A 200 7.74 -2.83 1.54
N PRO A 201 7.41 -3.54 0.42
CA PRO A 201 8.19 -3.49 -0.81
C PRO A 201 8.04 -2.18 -1.61
N PHE A 202 7.17 -1.26 -1.17
CA PHE A 202 6.96 0.07 -1.73
C PHE A 202 6.89 1.10 -0.60
N MET A 203 7.92 1.11 0.28
CA MET A 203 7.84 1.85 1.54
C MET A 203 7.69 3.38 1.37
N GLY A 204 8.00 3.92 0.19
CA GLY A 204 7.93 5.35 -0.06
C GLY A 204 8.72 6.13 1.00
N VAL A 205 8.02 7.00 1.72
CA VAL A 205 8.60 7.79 2.82
C VAL A 205 8.62 7.05 4.17
N GLY A 206 8.44 5.74 4.18
CA GLY A 206 8.63 4.88 5.34
C GLY A 206 7.50 4.89 6.38
N THR A 207 6.25 5.09 5.99
CA THR A 207 5.13 5.17 6.95
C THR A 207 4.93 3.87 7.72
N THR A 208 4.99 2.72 7.02
CA THR A 208 4.93 1.39 7.64
C THR A 208 6.07 1.20 8.64
N GLY A 209 7.28 1.62 8.29
CA GLY A 209 8.44 1.51 9.16
C GLY A 209 8.35 2.39 10.42
N VAL A 210 7.79 3.61 10.31
CA VAL A 210 7.50 4.45 11.49
C VAL A 210 6.52 3.75 12.41
N ALA A 211 5.46 3.14 11.90
CA ALA A 211 4.51 2.36 12.69
C ALA A 211 5.20 1.17 13.38
N CYS A 212 6.05 0.43 12.66
CA CYS A 212 6.82 -0.68 13.21
C CYS A 212 7.75 -0.23 14.35
N LYS A 213 8.45 0.90 14.15
CA LYS A 213 9.31 1.50 15.17
C LYS A 213 8.53 1.87 16.42
N ASN A 214 7.41 2.57 16.28
CA ASN A 214 6.54 2.98 17.39
C ASN A 214 6.03 1.78 18.21
N LEU A 215 5.79 0.66 17.53
CA LEU A 215 5.24 -0.55 18.12
C LEU A 215 6.30 -1.61 18.49
N GLY A 216 7.58 -1.34 18.26
CA GLY A 216 8.68 -2.24 18.58
C GLY A 216 8.80 -3.48 17.67
N ARG A 217 8.23 -3.43 16.45
CA ARG A 217 8.34 -4.52 15.44
C ARG A 217 9.61 -4.37 14.61
N LYS A 218 10.06 -5.47 14.02
CA LYS A 218 11.13 -5.44 13.00
C LYS A 218 10.52 -4.98 11.68
N PHE A 219 11.32 -4.28 10.87
CA PHE A 219 10.85 -3.74 9.60
C PHE A 219 11.87 -3.97 8.48
N ILE A 220 11.38 -4.39 7.33
CA ILE A 220 12.11 -4.43 6.07
C ILE A 220 11.39 -3.49 5.10
N GLY A 221 12.09 -2.48 4.60
CA GLY A 221 11.54 -1.52 3.64
C GLY A 221 12.34 -1.49 2.36
N ILE A 222 11.64 -1.47 1.20
CA ILE A 222 12.28 -1.33 -0.12
C ILE A 222 11.72 -0.09 -0.80
N GLU A 223 12.60 0.74 -1.36
CA GLU A 223 12.24 1.95 -2.11
C GLU A 223 13.24 2.18 -3.26
N MET A 224 12.71 2.45 -4.44
CA MET A 224 13.51 2.70 -5.63
C MET A 224 13.94 4.17 -5.77
N ASP A 225 13.06 5.11 -5.37
CA ASP A 225 13.33 6.54 -5.45
C ASP A 225 14.28 6.97 -4.33
N GLU A 226 15.43 7.53 -4.71
CA GLU A 226 16.46 7.99 -3.78
C GLU A 226 15.94 9.04 -2.79
N GLY A 227 15.14 10.00 -3.27
CA GLY A 227 14.61 11.06 -2.41
C GLY A 227 13.62 10.54 -1.37
N TYR A 228 12.78 9.56 -1.73
CA TYR A 228 11.88 8.92 -0.77
C TYR A 228 12.63 8.01 0.18
N PHE A 229 13.63 7.27 -0.30
CA PHE A 229 14.50 6.47 0.54
C PHE A 229 15.21 7.31 1.61
N ASP A 230 15.76 8.46 1.25
CA ASP A 230 16.42 9.39 2.18
C ASP A 230 15.45 9.95 3.22
N ILE A 231 14.21 10.28 2.81
CA ILE A 231 13.17 10.71 3.76
C ILE A 231 12.80 9.58 4.71
N ALA A 232 12.63 8.36 4.21
CA ALA A 232 12.33 7.19 5.03
C ALA A 232 13.44 6.93 6.05
N SER A 233 14.71 6.92 5.62
CA SER A 233 15.87 6.71 6.48
C SER A 233 15.91 7.72 7.64
N LYS A 234 15.77 9.01 7.34
CA LYS A 234 15.73 10.06 8.37
C LYS A 234 14.57 9.89 9.36
N ARG A 235 13.41 9.44 8.91
CA ARG A 235 12.25 9.19 9.79
C ARG A 235 12.44 7.95 10.69
N MET A 236 13.25 6.99 10.26
CA MET A 236 13.57 5.82 11.07
C MET A 236 14.65 6.09 12.11
N GLU A 237 15.54 7.07 11.87
CA GLU A 237 16.58 7.50 12.81
C GLU A 237 16.03 8.33 13.99
N GLN A 238 14.96 9.12 13.77
CA GLN A 238 14.29 9.93 14.80
C GLN A 238 13.54 9.07 15.82
#